data_0d6bf45e1945c4fbcd9a2d68fa958aa5
#
_entry.id   0d6bf45e1945c4fbcd9a2d68fa958aa5
#
_cell.length_a   1.000
_cell.length_b   1.000
_cell.length_c   1.000
_cell.angle_alpha   90.00
_cell.angle_beta   90.00
_cell.angle_gamma   90.00
#
_symmetry.space_group_name_H-M   'P 1'
#
loop_
_entity.id
_entity.type
_entity.pdbx_description
1 polymer ?
#
loop_
_entity_poly.entity_id
_entity_poly.type
_entity_poly.pdbx_seq_one_letter_code
_entity_poly.pdbx_strand_id
1 'polypeptide(L)' 'MNAVGIDVSKGKSTVAVLRPFGEIVLSPFDVFHNPKELGELVTLLKSLDGETKVVMEYTGNY' A
#
# COMPACT_ATOMS: atom_id res chain seq x y z
N MET A 1 8.92 7.97 -10.16
CA MET A 1 7.84 6.97 -10.06
C MET A 1 7.75 6.44 -8.64
N ASN A 2 6.55 6.40 -8.10
CA ASN A 2 6.36 5.83 -6.77
C ASN A 2 6.12 4.33 -6.88
N ALA A 3 6.57 3.57 -5.90
CA ALA A 3 6.32 2.15 -5.82
C ALA A 3 5.51 1.87 -4.55
N VAL A 4 4.39 1.19 -4.70
CA VAL A 4 3.55 0.80 -3.58
C VAL A 4 3.54 -0.72 -3.50
N GLY A 5 4.00 -1.24 -2.38
CA GLY A 5 3.96 -2.67 -2.11
C GLY A 5 2.83 -2.96 -1.13
N ILE A 6 1.97 -3.89 -1.49
CA ILE A 6 0.85 -4.30 -0.64
C ILE A 6 0.95 -5.79 -0.40
N ASP A 7 1.13 -6.15 0.86
CA ASP A 7 1.19 -7.54 1.29
C ASP A 7 -0.16 -7.89 1.89
N VAL A 8 -0.94 -8.68 1.16
CA VAL A 8 -2.32 -9.03 1.55
C VAL A 8 -2.32 -10.29 2.38
N SER A 9 -2.91 -10.20 3.56
CA SER A 9 -3.15 -11.36 4.42
C SER A 9 -4.62 -11.39 4.80
N LYS A 10 -5.00 -12.38 5.59
CA LYS A 10 -6.40 -12.53 5.99
C LYS A 10 -6.80 -11.37 6.90
N GLY A 11 -7.77 -10.58 6.47
CA GLY A 11 -8.34 -9.49 7.25
C GLY A 11 -7.60 -8.17 7.20
N LYS A 12 -6.34 -8.16 6.76
CA LYS A 12 -5.60 -6.91 6.67
C LYS A 12 -4.54 -6.97 5.57
N SER A 13 -4.03 -5.79 5.21
CA SER A 13 -2.90 -5.67 4.28
C SER A 13 -1.84 -4.78 4.90
N THR A 14 -0.58 -5.07 4.62
CA THR A 14 0.53 -4.20 5.00
C THR A 14 0.97 -3.42 3.77
N VAL A 15 1.02 -2.10 3.88
CA VAL A 15 1.29 -1.21 2.76
C VAL A 15 2.59 -0.46 3.00
N ALA A 16 3.44 -0.42 1.98
CA ALA A 16 4.66 0.37 2.00
C ALA A 16 4.72 1.24 0.74
N VAL A 17 5.13 2.49 0.90
CA VAL A 17 5.24 3.43 -0.20
C VAL A 17 6.68 3.90 -0.31
N LEU A 18 7.27 3.70 -1.49
CA LEU A 18 8.66 4.05 -1.78
C LEU A 18 8.73 5.00 -2.96
N ARG A 19 9.70 5.89 -2.95
CA ARG A 19 10.07 6.72 -4.09
C ARG A 19 11.22 6.08 -4.85
N PRO A 20 11.57 6.63 -6.04
CA PRO A 20 12.74 6.18 -6.77
C PRO A 20 13.98 6.16 -5.88
N PHE A 21 14.88 5.24 -6.16
CA PHE A 21 16.12 5.04 -5.40
C PHE A 21 15.90 4.51 -3.97
N GLY A 22 14.74 3.93 -3.69
CA GLY A 22 14.47 3.30 -2.41
C GLY A 22 14.18 4.25 -1.27
N GLU A 23 13.95 5.54 -1.55
CA GLU A 23 13.56 6.48 -0.51
C GLU A 23 12.20 6.10 0.05
N ILE A 24 12.10 5.95 1.38
CA ILE A 24 10.87 5.58 2.03
C ILE A 24 10.01 6.81 2.22
N VAL A 25 8.82 6.82 1.59
CA VAL A 25 7.85 7.91 1.76
C VAL A 25 7.05 7.69 3.04
N LEU A 26 6.61 6.46 3.23
CA LEU A 26 5.86 6.05 4.42
C LEU A 26 6.40 4.71 4.89
N SER A 27 6.63 4.58 6.18
CA SER A 27 6.97 3.30 6.77
C SER A 27 5.80 2.33 6.60
N PRO A 28 6.06 1.01 6.55
CA PRO A 28 4.97 0.05 6.40
C PRO A 28 3.90 0.23 7.47
N PHE A 29 2.64 0.16 7.06
CA PHE A 29 1.51 0.28 7.96
C PHE A 29 0.41 -0.70 7.56
N ASP A 30 -0.41 -1.07 8.54
CA ASP A 30 -1.49 -2.02 8.30
C ASP A 30 -2.77 -1.31 7.92
N VAL A 31 -3.50 -1.92 6.97
CA VAL A 31 -4.82 -1.46 6.54
C VAL A 31 -5.77 -2.63 6.70
N PHE A 32 -6.77 -2.48 7.55
CA PHE A 32 -7.79 -3.52 7.71
C PHE A 32 -8.78 -3.47 6.55
N HIS A 33 -9.33 -4.63 6.19
CA HIS A 33 -10.24 -4.75 5.04
C HIS A 33 -11.64 -4.30 5.41
N ASN A 34 -11.81 -3.02 5.67
CA ASN A 34 -13.11 -2.42 5.91
C ASN A 34 -13.26 -1.17 5.02
N PRO A 35 -14.50 -0.74 4.75
CA PRO A 35 -14.72 0.37 3.81
C PRO A 35 -14.00 1.66 4.20
N LYS A 36 -13.92 1.96 5.48
CA LYS A 36 -13.26 3.18 5.94
C LYS A 36 -11.77 3.17 5.62
N GLU A 37 -11.07 2.11 6.02
CA GLU A 37 -9.62 2.04 5.84
C GLU A 37 -9.24 1.84 4.39
N LEU A 38 -10.00 1.06 3.65
CA LEU A 38 -9.76 0.89 2.21
C LEU A 38 -9.97 2.22 1.47
N GLY A 39 -10.98 2.99 1.87
CA GLY A 39 -11.20 4.32 1.30
C GLY A 39 -10.06 5.28 1.60
N GLU A 40 -9.53 5.23 2.81
CA GLU A 40 -8.38 6.04 3.19
C GLU A 40 -7.13 5.65 2.38
N LEU A 41 -6.93 4.36 2.13
CA LEU A 41 -5.83 3.90 1.29
C LEU A 41 -5.96 4.42 -0.13
N VAL A 42 -7.15 4.34 -0.73
CA VAL A 42 -7.38 4.85 -2.07
C VAL A 42 -7.08 6.36 -2.12
N THR A 43 -7.52 7.12 -1.13
CA THR A 43 -7.25 8.54 -1.05
C THR A 43 -5.75 8.82 -0.99
N LEU A 44 -5.02 8.05 -0.18
CA LEU A 44 -3.57 8.17 -0.08
C LEU A 44 -2.91 7.92 -1.43
N LEU A 45 -3.28 6.83 -2.11
CA LEU A 45 -2.69 6.48 -3.39
C LEU A 45 -2.95 7.55 -4.44
N LYS A 46 -4.13 8.16 -4.43
CA LYS A 46 -4.47 9.24 -5.35
C LYS A 46 -3.70 10.53 -5.05
N SER A 47 -3.22 10.70 -3.83
CA SER A 47 -2.47 11.89 -3.44
C SER A 47 -1.00 11.84 -3.84
N LEU A 48 -0.50 10.68 -4.27
CA LEU A 48 0.89 10.54 -4.67
C LEU A 48 1.14 11.23 -6.01
N ASP A 49 2.18 12.06 -6.05
CA ASP A 49 2.57 12.76 -7.27
C ASP A 49 3.28 11.83 -8.25
N GLY A 50 2.95 12.00 -9.54
CA GLY A 50 3.61 11.26 -10.61
C GLY A 50 3.06 9.85 -10.78
N GLU A 51 3.78 9.06 -11.57
CA GLU A 51 3.39 7.68 -11.81
C GLU A 51 3.55 6.83 -10.56
N THR A 52 2.60 5.94 -10.35
CA THR A 52 2.62 5.02 -9.22
C THR A 52 2.44 3.60 -9.71
N LYS A 53 3.38 2.73 -9.34
CA LYS A 53 3.28 1.30 -9.62
C LYS A 53 2.87 0.59 -8.33
N VAL A 54 1.83 -0.21 -8.41
CA VAL A 54 1.33 -0.98 -7.27
C VAL A 54 1.62 -2.45 -7.49
N VAL A 55 2.27 -3.08 -6.52
CA VAL A 55 2.56 -4.52 -6.53
C VAL A 55 1.87 -5.13 -5.32
N MET A 56 1.09 -6.16 -5.57
CA MET A 56 0.37 -6.87 -4.52
C MET A 56 0.82 -8.32 -4.44
N GLU A 57 1.02 -8.80 -3.23
CA GLU A 57 1.34 -10.20 -2.98
C GLU A 57 0.39 -10.74 -1.90
N TYR A 58 0.05 -12.01 -2.03
CA TYR A 58 -0.74 -12.70 -1.03
C TYR A 58 0.18 -13.55 -0.19
N THR A 59 0.13 -13.37 1.13
CA THR A 59 0.87 -14.20 2.06
C THR A 59 -0.10 -14.81 3.05
N GLY A 60 0.22 -16.01 3.50
CA GLY A 60 -0.62 -16.73 4.43
C GLY A 60 -1.61 -17.67 3.74
N ASN A 61 -2.36 -18.39 4.54
CA ASN A 61 -3.34 -19.36 4.08
C ASN A 61 -4.73 -18.72 4.10
N TYR A 62 -5.41 -18.84 3.00
CA TYR A 62 -6.77 -18.38 2.83
C TYR A 62 -7.72 -19.56 2.76
#